data_926a4f2c5ea1b3995859a3d16eb3673b
#
_entry.id   926a4f2c5ea1b3995859a3d16eb3673b
#
_cell.length_a   1.000
_cell.length_b   1.000
_cell.length_c   1.000
_cell.angle_alpha   90.00
_cell.angle_beta   90.00
_cell.angle_gamma   90.00
#
_symmetry.space_group_name_H-M   'P 1'
#
loop_
_entity.id
_entity.type
_entity.pdbx_description
1 polymer ?
#
loop_
_entity_poly.entity_id
_entity_poly.type
_entity_poly.pdbx_seq_one_letter_code
_entity_poly.pdbx_strand_id
1 'polypeptide(L)' 'MWIVEKKVGIFTHYLTLSGKFQLRIEKAKHFPSKQMASAMVKVHGGTVRELNESK' A
#
# COMPACT_ATOMS: atom_id res chain seq x y z
N MET A 1 -3.67 -1.33 10.54
CA MET A 1 -2.51 -1.21 9.63
C MET A 1 -2.90 -0.51 8.35
N TRP A 2 -1.95 0.12 7.73
CA TRP A 2 -2.17 0.88 6.50
C TRP A 2 -1.27 0.35 5.41
N ILE A 3 -1.77 0.34 4.20
CA ILE A 3 -0.99 -0.06 3.04
C ILE A 3 -1.17 0.98 1.94
N VAL A 4 -0.29 0.93 0.96
CA VAL A 4 -0.38 1.80 -0.21
C VAL A 4 -0.72 0.92 -1.40
N GLU A 5 -1.77 1.29 -2.11
CA GLU A 5 -2.19 0.54 -3.29
C GLU A 5 -2.24 1.49 -4.49
N LYS A 6 -2.18 0.91 -5.67
CA LYS A 6 -2.21 1.67 -6.91
C LYS A 6 -2.93 0.84 -7.95
N LYS A 7 -3.93 1.43 -8.58
CA LYS A 7 -4.67 0.74 -9.62
C LYS A 7 -4.04 1.00 -10.98
N VAL A 8 -3.79 -0.08 -11.69
CA VAL A 8 -3.25 -0.01 -13.05
C VAL A 8 -4.17 -0.85 -13.91
N GLY A 9 -5.00 -0.20 -14.73
CA GLY A 9 -6.02 -0.88 -15.48
C GLY A 9 -7.04 -1.49 -14.53
N ILE A 10 -7.27 -2.78 -14.67
CA ILE A 10 -8.22 -3.50 -13.81
C ILE A 10 -7.53 -4.16 -12.62
N PHE A 11 -6.22 -3.99 -12.51
CA PHE A 11 -5.47 -4.64 -11.44
C PHE A 11 -5.09 -3.64 -10.36
N THR A 12 -5.10 -4.12 -9.12
CA THR A 12 -4.64 -3.33 -7.98
C THR A 12 -3.26 -3.84 -7.58
N HIS A 13 -2.30 -2.92 -7.52
CA HIS A 13 -0.95 -3.23 -7.09
C HIS A 13 -0.72 -2.68 -5.70
N TYR A 14 0.21 -3.28 -4.97
CA TYR A 14 0.50 -2.91 -3.59
C TYR A 14 1.97 -2.60 -3.43
N LEU A 15 2.28 -1.53 -2.71
CA LEU A 15 3.66 -1.16 -2.45
C LEU A 15 4.28 -2.14 -1.47
N THR A 16 5.44 -2.66 -1.85
CA THR A 16 6.15 -3.66 -1.05
C THR A 16 7.36 -3.03 -0.36
N LEU A 17 8.01 -3.83 0.48
CA LEU A 17 9.19 -3.39 1.22
C LEU A 17 10.33 -2.94 0.30
N SER A 18 10.39 -3.49 -0.88
CA SER A 18 11.45 -3.12 -1.83
C SER A 18 11.19 -1.80 -2.54
N GLY A 19 10.04 -1.19 -2.30
CA GLY A 19 9.68 0.06 -2.95
C GLY A 19 9.04 -0.12 -4.30
N LYS A 20 8.69 -1.34 -4.65
CA LYS A 20 8.04 -1.65 -5.92
C LYS A 20 6.61 -2.08 -5.69
N PHE A 21 5.77 -1.80 -6.68
CA PHE A 21 4.37 -2.23 -6.63
C PHE A 21 4.23 -3.65 -7.19
N GLN A 22 3.49 -4.48 -6.49
CA GLN A 22 3.25 -5.86 -6.92
C GLN A 22 1.78 -6.20 -6.72
N LEU A 23 1.35 -7.24 -7.43
CA LEU A 23 -0.05 -7.66 -7.40
C LEU A 23 -0.45 -8.37 -6.12
N ARG A 24 0.50 -8.86 -5.35
CA ARG A 24 0.21 -9.69 -4.20
C ARG A 24 0.03 -8.85 -2.95
N ILE A 25 -1.15 -8.92 -2.36
CA ILE A 25 -1.43 -8.15 -1.16
C ILE A 25 -0.63 -8.68 0.04
N GLU A 26 -0.31 -9.96 0.05
CA GLU A 26 0.48 -10.52 1.15
C GLU A 26 1.90 -9.99 1.17
N LYS A 27 2.34 -9.39 0.06
CA LYS A 27 3.65 -8.76 0.01
C LYS A 27 3.61 -7.28 0.36
N ALA A 28 2.41 -6.73 0.56
CA ALA A 28 2.27 -5.30 0.82
C ALA A 28 2.95 -4.92 2.13
N LYS A 29 3.65 -3.78 2.12
CA LYS A 29 4.25 -3.27 3.32
C LYS A 29 3.16 -2.69 4.22
N HIS A 30 3.19 -3.08 5.49
CA HIS A 30 2.24 -2.58 6.48
C HIS A 30 2.83 -1.39 7.20
N PHE A 31 2.06 -0.31 7.26
CA PHE A 31 2.47 0.90 7.97
C PHE A 31 1.66 1.04 9.25
N PRO A 32 2.31 1.37 10.36
CA PRO A 32 1.59 1.49 11.63
C PRO A 32 0.71 2.73 11.71
N SER A 33 0.96 3.73 10.87
CA SER A 33 0.15 4.95 10.91
C SER A 33 -0.18 5.40 9.51
N LYS A 34 -1.31 6.11 9.40
CA LYS A 34 -1.73 6.66 8.13
C LYS A 34 -0.73 7.68 7.60
N GLN A 35 -0.10 8.43 8.51
CA GLN A 35 0.86 9.44 8.10
C GLN A 35 2.04 8.84 7.36
N MET A 36 2.53 7.72 7.86
CA MET A 36 3.67 7.05 7.21
C MET A 36 3.27 6.55 5.83
N ALA A 37 2.09 5.95 5.72
CA ALA A 37 1.63 5.48 4.43
C ALA A 37 1.42 6.64 3.46
N SER A 38 0.88 7.75 3.95
CA SER A 38 0.66 8.92 3.11
C SER A 38 1.96 9.50 2.58
N ALA A 39 3.01 9.45 3.39
CA ALA A 39 4.31 9.91 2.95
C ALA A 39 4.81 9.09 1.76
N MET A 40 4.56 7.80 1.80
CA MET A 40 4.96 6.93 0.69
C MET A 40 4.15 7.23 -0.57
N VAL A 41 2.89 7.61 -0.42
CA VAL A 41 2.07 7.99 -1.57
C VAL A 41 2.67 9.19 -2.28
N LYS A 42 3.21 10.15 -1.53
CA LYS A 42 3.83 11.32 -2.14
C LYS A 42 5.09 10.96 -2.92
N VAL A 43 5.78 9.92 -2.50
CA VAL A 43 7.02 9.49 -3.16
C VAL A 43 6.74 8.57 -4.33
N HIS A 44 5.87 7.59 -4.13
CA HIS A 44 5.65 6.52 -5.11
C HIS A 44 4.35 6.62 -5.87
N GLY A 45 3.42 7.43 -5.40
CA GLY A 45 2.08 7.49 -5.98
C GLY A 45 1.17 6.45 -5.36
N GLY A 46 -0.06 6.41 -5.87
CA GLY A 46 -1.05 5.48 -5.35
C GLY A 46 -1.94 6.13 -4.32
N THR A 47 -2.61 5.31 -3.52
CA THR A 47 -3.50 5.78 -2.47
C THR A 47 -3.30 4.97 -1.21
N VAL A 48 -3.64 5.59 -0.08
CA VAL A 48 -3.56 4.91 1.22
C VAL A 48 -4.84 4.13 1.44
N ARG A 49 -4.70 2.92 1.96
CA ARG A 49 -5.84 2.09 2.30
C ARG A 49 -5.64 1.49 3.67
N GLU A 50 -6.69 1.54 4.48
CA GLU A 50 -6.63 0.90 5.79
C GLU A 50 -6.88 -0.58 5.64
N LEU A 51 -5.98 -1.36 6.21
CA LEU A 51 -6.11 -2.81 6.22
C LEU A 51 -6.62 -3.23 7.58
N ASN A 52 -7.88 -3.60 7.61
CA ASN A 52 -8.52 -3.99 8.87
C ASN A 52 -8.34 -5.49 9.06
N GLU A 53 -7.56 -5.83 10.08
CA GLU A 53 -7.27 -7.23 10.36
C GLU A 53 -8.02 -7.75 11.56
N SER A 54 -9.08 -7.10 11.93
CA SER A 54 -9.86 -7.58 13.06
C SER A 54 -10.42 -8.96 12.76
N LYS A 55 -10.60 -9.68 13.78
CA LYS A 55 -11.11 -11.03 13.62
C LYS A 55 -12.37 -11.21 14.22
#